data_91ad732bf9038d1f4274e9d9e3cde971
#
_entry.id   91ad732bf9038d1f4274e9d9e3cde971
#
_cell.length_a   1.000
_cell.length_b   1.000
_cell.length_c   1.000
_cell.angle_alpha   90.00
_cell.angle_beta   90.00
_cell.angle_gamma   90.00
#
_symmetry.space_group_name_H-M   'P 1'
#
loop_
_entity.id
_entity.type
_entity.pdbx_description
1 polymer ?
#
loop_
_entity_poly.entity_id
_entity_poly.type
_entity_poly.pdbx_seq_one_letter_code
_entity_poly.pdbx_strand_id
1 'polypeptide(L)'
;QDVISETGIDPAEIGAVSTTCMREGIVLYDKDGNEIWACANVDARANDEVAELIHSYPGLEKELYLESGQSYALDALPRLLWVKNKLPEIYEKIDRIGMFNDWLIYKLTGILAVEPSNGSTTGLMDLKTRTWDPSILDRCGLKSSIFPPVKESGTVAGTVTANAALQTGLTEGTLVVVGGGDAQLGCIGVGAVDANDAAIFGGSFWQYEYNTDRADTDPQCRVRVNCHA
;
A
#
# COMPACT_ATOMS: atom_id res chain seq x y z
N GLN A 1 14.49 -6.28 -18.20
CA GLN A 1 15.17 -6.78 -19.41
C GLN A 1 16.58 -7.31 -19.07
N ASP A 2 17.37 -6.57 -18.27
CA ASP A 2 18.77 -6.92 -18.00
C ASP A 2 18.90 -8.31 -17.35
N VAL A 3 18.10 -8.61 -16.32
CA VAL A 3 18.12 -9.93 -15.65
C VAL A 3 17.81 -11.07 -16.63
N ILE A 4 16.82 -10.89 -17.50
CA ILE A 4 16.48 -11.89 -18.53
C ILE A 4 17.64 -12.08 -19.51
N SER A 5 18.24 -10.99 -19.95
CA SER A 5 19.40 -11.03 -20.86
C SER A 5 20.62 -11.65 -20.21
N GLU A 6 20.91 -11.32 -18.94
CA GLU A 6 22.10 -11.83 -18.22
C GLU A 6 21.98 -13.33 -17.88
N THR A 7 20.76 -13.77 -17.54
CA THR A 7 20.52 -15.17 -17.18
C THR A 7 20.34 -16.07 -18.39
N GLY A 8 19.97 -15.50 -19.54
CA GLY A 8 19.64 -16.25 -20.75
C GLY A 8 18.41 -17.12 -20.64
N ILE A 9 17.54 -16.86 -19.63
CA ILE A 9 16.26 -17.59 -19.49
C ILE A 9 15.35 -17.24 -20.65
N ASP A 10 14.62 -18.23 -21.19
CA ASP A 10 13.54 -17.97 -22.13
C ASP A 10 12.38 -17.30 -21.38
N PRO A 11 11.97 -16.07 -21.75
CA PRO A 11 10.83 -15.40 -21.12
C PRO A 11 9.54 -16.24 -21.13
N ALA A 12 9.38 -17.16 -22.07
CA ALA A 12 8.24 -18.07 -22.14
C ALA A 12 8.23 -19.13 -21.01
N GLU A 13 9.37 -19.37 -20.37
CA GLU A 13 9.47 -20.27 -19.19
C GLU A 13 9.08 -19.59 -17.89
N ILE A 14 8.90 -18.25 -17.87
CA ILE A 14 8.47 -17.49 -16.69
C ILE A 14 6.96 -17.66 -16.54
N GLY A 15 6.54 -18.53 -15.61
CA GLY A 15 5.13 -18.84 -15.39
C GLY A 15 4.34 -17.71 -14.73
N ALA A 16 4.97 -16.94 -13.85
CA ALA A 16 4.34 -15.81 -13.15
C ALA A 16 5.37 -14.79 -12.68
N VAL A 17 4.88 -13.57 -12.46
CA VAL A 17 5.63 -12.47 -11.82
C VAL A 17 4.81 -11.90 -10.67
N SER A 18 5.48 -11.50 -9.60
CA SER A 18 4.89 -10.79 -8.46
C SER A 18 5.74 -9.56 -8.12
N THR A 19 5.20 -8.70 -7.28
CA THR A 19 5.83 -7.42 -6.95
C THR A 19 5.84 -7.21 -5.44
N THR A 20 6.83 -6.47 -4.96
CA THR A 20 6.91 -5.99 -3.57
C THR A 20 7.46 -4.58 -3.54
N CYS A 21 7.16 -3.83 -2.50
CA CYS A 21 7.71 -2.50 -2.31
C CYS A 21 7.72 -2.10 -0.84
N MET A 22 8.39 -0.96 -0.56
CA MET A 22 8.25 -0.29 0.73
C MET A 22 6.79 0.03 1.02
N ARG A 23 6.39 -0.09 2.26
CA ARG A 23 5.05 0.28 2.74
C ARG A 23 4.89 1.81 2.80
N GLU A 24 3.66 2.28 3.01
CA GLU A 24 3.24 3.68 3.24
C GLU A 24 3.47 4.65 2.06
N GLY A 25 4.11 4.21 0.97
CA GLY A 25 4.20 5.00 -0.25
C GLY A 25 2.86 5.01 -1.00
N ILE A 26 2.39 6.18 -1.43
CA ILE A 26 1.11 6.32 -2.15
C ILE A 26 1.28 6.92 -3.53
N VAL A 27 0.39 6.53 -4.44
CA VAL A 27 0.24 7.07 -5.79
C VAL A 27 -1.20 7.49 -5.98
N LEU A 28 -1.42 8.69 -6.51
CA LEU A 28 -2.74 9.21 -6.84
C LEU A 28 -2.93 9.21 -8.35
N TYR A 29 -4.10 8.77 -8.80
CA TYR A 29 -4.44 8.63 -10.22
C TYR A 29 -5.62 9.53 -10.57
N ASP A 30 -5.62 10.02 -11.81
CA ASP A 30 -6.80 10.64 -12.41
C ASP A 30 -7.77 9.59 -13.00
N LYS A 31 -8.90 10.06 -13.51
CA LYS A 31 -9.93 9.21 -14.12
C LYS A 31 -9.45 8.44 -15.36
N ASP A 32 -8.37 8.88 -15.99
CA ASP A 32 -7.79 8.25 -17.17
C ASP A 32 -6.68 7.25 -16.79
N GLY A 33 -6.43 7.09 -15.47
CA GLY A 33 -5.43 6.18 -14.91
C GLY A 33 -3.99 6.73 -14.96
N ASN A 34 -3.82 8.04 -15.21
CA ASN A 34 -2.51 8.65 -15.17
C ASN A 34 -2.09 8.92 -13.72
N GLU A 35 -0.82 8.69 -13.41
CA GLU A 35 -0.23 9.08 -12.13
C GLU A 35 -0.10 10.59 -12.07
N ILE A 36 -0.83 11.24 -11.18
CA ILE A 36 -0.84 12.69 -11.03
C ILE A 36 -0.04 13.20 -9.85
N TRP A 37 0.22 12.33 -8.87
CA TRP A 37 1.06 12.61 -7.71
C TRP A 37 1.47 11.32 -7.01
N ALA A 38 2.65 11.35 -6.37
CA ALA A 38 3.12 10.25 -5.55
C ALA A 38 4.07 10.75 -4.46
N CYS A 39 4.16 10.03 -3.35
CA CYS A 39 5.19 10.24 -2.35
C CYS A 39 5.62 8.93 -1.67
N ALA A 40 6.89 8.86 -1.29
CA ALA A 40 7.44 7.75 -0.52
C ALA A 40 7.09 7.88 0.97
N ASN A 41 7.32 6.80 1.73
CA ASN A 41 7.08 6.76 3.17
C ASN A 41 7.92 7.75 3.99
N VAL A 42 9.13 8.07 3.53
CA VAL A 42 10.04 9.03 4.19
C VAL A 42 9.63 10.49 4.00
N ASP A 43 8.58 10.75 3.23
CA ASP A 43 8.12 12.10 2.94
C ASP A 43 7.35 12.68 4.13
N ALA A 44 7.96 13.65 4.82
CA ALA A 44 7.44 14.30 6.00
C ALA A 44 6.79 15.68 5.71
N ARG A 45 6.45 15.98 4.44
CA ARG A 45 5.92 17.30 4.06
C ARG A 45 4.58 17.65 4.71
N ALA A 46 3.80 16.67 5.15
CA ALA A 46 2.48 16.85 5.75
C ALA A 46 2.49 17.08 7.28
N ASN A 47 3.62 17.51 7.87
CA ASN A 47 3.71 17.74 9.31
C ASN A 47 2.73 18.82 9.81
N ASP A 48 2.50 19.87 9.03
CA ASP A 48 1.55 20.93 9.38
C ASP A 48 0.11 20.37 9.38
N GLU A 49 -0.22 19.49 8.44
CA GLU A 49 -1.52 18.83 8.34
C GLU A 49 -1.73 17.83 9.50
N VAL A 50 -0.69 17.17 9.98
CA VAL A 50 -0.76 16.35 11.21
C VAL A 50 -1.15 17.24 12.40
N ALA A 51 -0.51 18.39 12.57
CA ALA A 51 -0.84 19.33 13.64
C ALA A 51 -2.28 19.88 13.50
N GLU A 52 -2.72 20.16 12.27
CA GLU A 52 -4.09 20.56 11.95
C GLU A 52 -5.10 19.49 12.36
N LEU A 53 -4.85 18.22 12.00
CA LEU A 53 -5.73 17.10 12.33
C LEU A 53 -5.84 16.90 13.85
N ILE A 54 -4.72 16.95 14.57
CA ILE A 54 -4.71 16.84 16.04
C ILE A 54 -5.53 17.97 16.69
N HIS A 55 -5.42 19.19 16.17
CA HIS A 55 -6.13 20.35 16.69
C HIS A 55 -7.62 20.33 16.36
N SER A 56 -7.97 20.02 15.10
CA SER A 56 -9.34 20.13 14.59
C SER A 56 -10.19 18.90 14.94
N TYR A 57 -9.57 17.75 15.15
CA TYR A 57 -10.24 16.48 15.45
C TYR A 57 -9.62 15.78 16.67
N PRO A 58 -9.77 16.34 17.89
CA PRO A 58 -9.19 15.75 19.09
C PRO A 58 -9.67 14.31 19.31
N GLY A 59 -8.72 13.37 19.44
CA GLY A 59 -9.03 11.94 19.64
C GLY A 59 -9.16 11.12 18.37
N LEU A 60 -9.25 11.74 17.19
CA LEU A 60 -9.40 11.01 15.90
C LEU A 60 -8.22 10.08 15.63
N GLU A 61 -6.98 10.49 15.93
CA GLU A 61 -5.82 9.63 15.74
C GLU A 61 -5.92 8.32 16.54
N LYS A 62 -6.44 8.39 17.77
CA LYS A 62 -6.65 7.21 18.59
C LYS A 62 -7.78 6.32 18.06
N GLU A 63 -8.87 6.91 17.57
CA GLU A 63 -9.96 6.16 16.93
C GLU A 63 -9.44 5.44 15.70
N LEU A 64 -8.75 6.16 14.81
CA LEU A 64 -8.11 5.62 13.61
C LEU A 64 -7.15 4.48 13.97
N TYR A 65 -6.30 4.67 14.99
CA TYR A 65 -5.38 3.62 15.42
C TYR A 65 -6.11 2.37 15.90
N LEU A 66 -7.18 2.49 16.65
CA LEU A 66 -7.92 1.32 17.17
C LEU A 66 -8.57 0.49 16.05
N GLU A 67 -8.84 1.07 14.91
CA GLU A 67 -9.43 0.41 13.74
C GLU A 67 -8.37 -0.06 12.74
N SER A 68 -7.39 0.80 12.45
CA SER A 68 -6.40 0.59 11.39
C SER A 68 -5.01 0.16 11.88
N GLY A 69 -4.72 0.25 13.17
CA GLY A 69 -3.39 0.00 13.73
C GLY A 69 -2.34 1.08 13.39
N GLN A 70 -2.74 2.21 12.79
CA GLN A 70 -1.85 3.24 12.28
C GLN A 70 -1.99 4.56 13.05
N SER A 71 -0.94 5.39 13.01
CA SER A 71 -0.95 6.76 13.52
C SER A 71 -0.65 7.73 12.38
N TYR A 72 -0.94 9.03 12.58
CA TYR A 72 -0.78 10.05 11.53
C TYR A 72 0.62 10.17 10.93
N ALA A 73 1.66 9.72 11.63
CA ALA A 73 3.05 9.96 11.21
C ALA A 73 3.38 9.45 9.80
N LEU A 74 2.81 8.31 9.39
CA LEU A 74 3.09 7.69 8.08
C LEU A 74 1.82 7.42 7.26
N ASP A 75 0.68 7.87 7.76
CA ASP A 75 -0.65 7.67 7.23
C ASP A 75 -0.89 8.44 5.92
N ALA A 76 -1.81 7.94 5.11
CA ALA A 76 -2.25 8.63 3.90
C ALA A 76 -3.13 9.86 4.19
N LEU A 77 -3.85 9.89 5.33
CA LEU A 77 -4.79 10.96 5.67
C LEU A 77 -4.12 12.35 5.69
N PRO A 78 -3.01 12.60 6.45
CA PRO A 78 -2.33 13.89 6.42
C PRO A 78 -1.81 14.26 5.03
N ARG A 79 -1.34 13.28 4.25
CA ARG A 79 -0.82 13.50 2.90
C ARG A 79 -1.90 13.90 1.92
N LEU A 80 -3.09 13.31 2.01
CA LEU A 80 -4.26 13.70 1.21
C LEU A 80 -4.71 15.11 1.58
N LEU A 81 -4.69 15.46 2.87
CA LEU A 81 -4.98 16.82 3.34
C LEU A 81 -3.95 17.82 2.79
N TRP A 82 -2.66 17.45 2.81
CA TRP A 82 -1.61 18.26 2.21
C TRP A 82 -1.83 18.49 0.72
N VAL A 83 -2.16 17.46 -0.04
CA VAL A 83 -2.47 17.61 -1.48
C VAL A 83 -3.67 18.54 -1.67
N LYS A 84 -4.72 18.42 -0.86
CA LYS A 84 -5.88 19.31 -0.89
C LYS A 84 -5.49 20.77 -0.63
N ASN A 85 -4.66 21.01 0.38
CA ASN A 85 -4.29 22.36 0.83
C ASN A 85 -3.26 23.03 -0.08
N LYS A 86 -2.29 22.26 -0.59
CA LYS A 86 -1.14 22.82 -1.31
C LYS A 86 -1.23 22.63 -2.83
N LEU A 87 -1.98 21.65 -3.32
CA LEU A 87 -2.12 21.28 -4.73
C LEU A 87 -3.60 21.06 -5.10
N PRO A 88 -4.49 22.05 -4.88
CA PRO A 88 -5.93 21.84 -5.06
C PRO A 88 -6.31 21.43 -6.49
N GLU A 89 -5.57 21.86 -7.50
CA GLU A 89 -5.79 21.47 -8.89
C GLU A 89 -5.45 19.99 -9.17
N ILE A 90 -4.55 19.38 -8.38
CA ILE A 90 -4.28 17.96 -8.40
C ILE A 90 -5.34 17.22 -7.59
N TYR A 91 -5.66 17.74 -6.39
CA TYR A 91 -6.66 17.13 -5.52
C TYR A 91 -8.00 16.94 -6.23
N GLU A 92 -8.46 17.93 -6.99
CA GLU A 92 -9.73 17.84 -7.72
C GLU A 92 -9.74 16.73 -8.79
N LYS A 93 -8.58 16.37 -9.33
CA LYS A 93 -8.45 15.32 -10.34
C LYS A 93 -8.32 13.91 -9.77
N ILE A 94 -8.12 13.76 -8.46
CA ILE A 94 -7.98 12.45 -7.85
C ILE A 94 -9.23 11.62 -8.10
N ASP A 95 -9.03 10.44 -8.71
CA ASP A 95 -10.05 9.41 -8.91
C ASP A 95 -9.74 8.15 -8.09
N ARG A 96 -8.46 7.77 -7.99
CA ARG A 96 -8.01 6.58 -7.25
C ARG A 96 -6.73 6.83 -6.46
N ILE A 97 -6.58 6.07 -5.37
CA ILE A 97 -5.34 5.91 -4.62
C ILE A 97 -4.81 4.49 -4.83
N GLY A 98 -3.50 4.32 -4.82
CA GLY A 98 -2.82 3.02 -4.81
C GLY A 98 -1.52 3.12 -4.04
N MET A 99 -0.92 1.97 -3.74
CA MET A 99 0.40 1.87 -3.14
C MET A 99 1.44 1.58 -4.22
N PHE A 100 2.72 1.66 -3.89
CA PHE A 100 3.79 1.43 -4.88
C PHE A 100 3.79 0.00 -5.44
N ASN A 101 3.43 -0.99 -4.61
CA ASN A 101 3.25 -2.36 -5.08
C ASN A 101 2.12 -2.44 -6.12
N ASP A 102 1.00 -1.80 -5.84
CA ASP A 102 -0.17 -1.79 -6.71
C ASP A 102 0.11 -1.04 -8.01
N TRP A 103 0.94 0.01 -7.94
CA TRP A 103 1.42 0.73 -9.13
C TRP A 103 2.19 -0.19 -10.07
N LEU A 104 3.09 -1.02 -9.54
CA LEU A 104 3.83 -2.00 -10.37
C LEU A 104 2.88 -3.00 -11.04
N ILE A 105 1.92 -3.54 -10.28
CA ILE A 105 0.89 -4.44 -10.82
C ILE A 105 0.06 -3.73 -11.89
N TYR A 106 -0.35 -2.49 -11.63
CA TYR A 106 -1.09 -1.68 -12.60
C TYR A 106 -0.30 -1.46 -13.90
N LYS A 107 0.99 -1.15 -13.81
CA LYS A 107 1.85 -1.01 -15.01
C LYS A 107 1.99 -2.30 -15.81
N LEU A 108 1.98 -3.45 -15.14
CA LEU A 108 2.08 -4.74 -15.81
C LEU A 108 0.75 -5.18 -16.44
N THR A 109 -0.39 -4.90 -15.78
CA THR A 109 -1.68 -5.51 -16.12
C THR A 109 -2.74 -4.54 -16.61
N GLY A 110 -2.61 -3.24 -16.30
CA GLY A 110 -3.67 -2.24 -16.46
C GLY A 110 -4.78 -2.34 -15.40
N ILE A 111 -4.65 -3.20 -14.39
CA ILE A 111 -5.63 -3.41 -13.32
C ILE A 111 -5.13 -2.79 -12.03
N LEU A 112 -5.85 -1.79 -11.53
CA LEU A 112 -5.56 -1.17 -10.24
C LEU A 112 -6.43 -1.81 -9.15
N ALA A 113 -5.76 -2.42 -8.20
CA ALA A 113 -6.34 -2.96 -6.96
C ALA A 113 -5.31 -2.78 -5.85
N VAL A 114 -5.73 -2.71 -4.60
CA VAL A 114 -4.84 -2.57 -3.45
C VAL A 114 -4.81 -3.87 -2.64
N GLU A 115 -3.62 -4.21 -2.22
CA GLU A 115 -3.35 -5.40 -1.41
C GLU A 115 -3.34 -5.01 0.09
N PRO A 116 -3.98 -5.81 0.98
CA PRO A 116 -4.17 -5.42 2.38
C PRO A 116 -2.91 -5.14 3.19
N SER A 117 -1.79 -5.85 2.97
CA SER A 117 -0.57 -5.61 3.76
C SER A 117 0.04 -4.22 3.51
N ASN A 118 -0.13 -3.69 2.30
CA ASN A 118 0.15 -2.30 1.98
C ASN A 118 -1.03 -1.37 2.29
N GLY A 119 -2.24 -1.74 1.89
CA GLY A 119 -3.44 -0.92 2.07
C GLY A 119 -3.69 -0.56 3.54
N SER A 120 -3.48 -1.51 4.46
CA SER A 120 -3.64 -1.26 5.90
C SER A 120 -2.70 -0.19 6.44
N THR A 121 -1.54 0.01 5.80
CA THR A 121 -0.58 1.04 6.23
C THR A 121 -1.01 2.47 5.90
N THR A 122 -2.08 2.64 5.14
CA THR A 122 -2.66 3.97 4.86
C THR A 122 -3.38 4.58 6.05
N GLY A 123 -3.73 3.78 7.07
CA GLY A 123 -4.62 4.17 8.16
C GLY A 123 -6.11 4.26 7.77
N LEU A 124 -6.44 3.91 6.53
CA LEU A 124 -7.79 4.04 5.96
C LEU A 124 -8.46 2.68 5.69
N MET A 125 -7.89 1.62 6.22
CA MET A 125 -8.40 0.25 6.10
C MET A 125 -8.70 -0.32 7.50
N ASP A 126 -9.88 -0.89 7.67
CA ASP A 126 -10.23 -1.65 8.86
C ASP A 126 -9.50 -2.99 8.86
N LEU A 127 -8.73 -3.27 9.92
CA LEU A 127 -7.89 -4.47 10.02
C LEU A 127 -8.70 -5.76 10.11
N LYS A 128 -9.90 -5.73 10.68
CA LYS A 128 -10.73 -6.93 10.91
C LYS A 128 -11.40 -7.38 9.64
N THR A 129 -11.91 -6.43 8.87
CA THR A 129 -12.60 -6.70 7.60
C THR A 129 -11.63 -6.72 6.42
N ARG A 130 -10.42 -6.18 6.57
CA ARG A 130 -9.42 -6.00 5.50
C ARG A 130 -9.97 -5.20 4.32
N THR A 131 -10.87 -4.25 4.62
CA THR A 131 -11.52 -3.40 3.62
C THR A 131 -11.38 -1.92 3.98
N TRP A 132 -11.61 -1.06 3.02
CA TRP A 132 -11.54 0.39 3.21
C TRP A 132 -12.62 0.89 4.18
N ASP A 133 -12.24 1.84 5.04
CA ASP A 133 -13.15 2.68 5.80
C ASP A 133 -13.16 4.12 5.24
N PRO A 134 -14.13 4.46 4.39
CA PRO A 134 -14.23 5.80 3.82
C PRO A 134 -14.69 6.86 4.83
N SER A 135 -15.24 6.47 5.98
CA SER A 135 -15.86 7.40 6.95
C SER A 135 -14.88 8.41 7.52
N ILE A 136 -13.61 8.03 7.68
CA ILE A 136 -12.55 8.91 8.18
C ILE A 136 -12.29 10.04 7.18
N LEU A 137 -12.23 9.75 5.90
CA LEU A 137 -12.05 10.76 4.86
C LEU A 137 -13.23 11.73 4.81
N ASP A 138 -14.46 11.21 4.89
CA ASP A 138 -15.69 12.03 4.91
C ASP A 138 -15.70 12.99 6.12
N ARG A 139 -15.31 12.50 7.30
CA ARG A 139 -15.21 13.32 8.53
C ARG A 139 -14.19 14.44 8.40
N CYS A 140 -13.10 14.23 7.65
CA CYS A 140 -12.07 15.24 7.40
C CYS A 140 -12.34 16.08 6.13
N GLY A 141 -13.52 15.92 5.51
CA GLY A 141 -13.90 16.65 4.30
C GLY A 141 -13.02 16.32 3.09
N LEU A 142 -12.52 15.09 3.01
CA LEU A 142 -11.73 14.57 1.91
C LEU A 142 -12.58 13.66 1.01
N LYS A 143 -12.15 13.46 -0.23
CA LYS A 143 -12.83 12.56 -1.16
C LYS A 143 -12.74 11.12 -0.66
N SER A 144 -13.88 10.49 -0.41
CA SER A 144 -13.99 9.09 0.05
C SER A 144 -14.18 8.10 -1.11
N SER A 145 -14.47 8.57 -2.32
CA SER A 145 -14.71 7.73 -3.50
C SER A 145 -13.44 7.27 -4.22
N ILE A 146 -12.25 7.46 -3.61
CA ILE A 146 -10.96 7.22 -4.26
C ILE A 146 -10.41 5.79 -4.08
N PHE A 147 -11.13 4.94 -3.36
CA PHE A 147 -10.64 3.60 -3.03
C PHE A 147 -10.83 2.61 -4.16
N PRO A 148 -9.74 1.96 -4.63
CA PRO A 148 -9.83 0.86 -5.58
C PRO A 148 -10.33 -0.43 -4.90
N PRO A 149 -10.69 -1.46 -5.68
CA PRO A 149 -10.96 -2.79 -5.14
C PRO A 149 -9.79 -3.35 -4.37
N VAL A 150 -10.08 -4.16 -3.34
CA VAL A 150 -9.06 -4.91 -2.59
C VAL A 150 -8.85 -6.27 -3.24
N LYS A 151 -7.57 -6.69 -3.36
CA LYS A 151 -7.17 -8.03 -3.80
C LYS A 151 -6.14 -8.61 -2.85
N GLU A 152 -6.40 -9.80 -2.35
CA GLU A 152 -5.49 -10.49 -1.42
C GLU A 152 -4.18 -10.93 -2.09
N SER A 153 -3.09 -10.93 -1.32
CA SER A 153 -1.80 -11.50 -1.72
C SER A 153 -1.95 -12.94 -2.23
N GLY A 154 -1.10 -13.33 -3.17
CA GLY A 154 -1.14 -14.68 -3.77
C GLY A 154 -2.26 -14.88 -4.79
N THR A 155 -3.20 -13.94 -4.95
CA THR A 155 -4.23 -14.03 -6.00
C THR A 155 -3.73 -13.51 -7.33
N VAL A 156 -4.32 -13.98 -8.43
CA VAL A 156 -3.99 -13.47 -9.77
C VAL A 156 -4.60 -12.07 -9.96
N ALA A 157 -3.74 -11.08 -10.16
CA ALA A 157 -4.16 -9.72 -10.49
C ALA A 157 -4.66 -9.60 -11.94
N GLY A 158 -3.94 -10.23 -12.85
CA GLY A 158 -4.16 -10.20 -14.29
C GLY A 158 -3.01 -10.86 -15.03
N THR A 159 -2.75 -10.43 -16.25
CA THR A 159 -1.63 -10.89 -17.07
C THR A 159 -0.83 -9.71 -17.61
N VAL A 160 0.44 -9.96 -17.93
CA VAL A 160 1.32 -8.98 -18.57
C VAL A 160 0.71 -8.56 -19.92
N THR A 161 0.50 -7.25 -20.07
CA THR A 161 -0.03 -6.67 -21.32
C THR A 161 1.04 -6.61 -22.41
N ALA A 162 0.65 -6.48 -23.68
CA ALA A 162 1.58 -6.31 -24.81
C ALA A 162 2.56 -5.12 -24.58
N ASN A 163 2.06 -4.00 -24.05
CA ASN A 163 2.90 -2.84 -23.74
C ASN A 163 3.90 -3.13 -22.63
N ALA A 164 3.48 -3.79 -21.55
CA ALA A 164 4.37 -4.17 -20.46
C ALA A 164 5.41 -5.21 -20.92
N ALA A 165 5.04 -6.15 -21.78
CA ALA A 165 5.96 -7.11 -22.39
C ALA A 165 7.09 -6.42 -23.17
N LEU A 166 6.77 -5.44 -23.99
CA LEU A 166 7.76 -4.64 -24.73
C LEU A 166 8.73 -3.90 -23.80
N GLN A 167 8.25 -3.42 -22.65
CA GLN A 167 9.06 -2.64 -21.71
C GLN A 167 9.93 -3.53 -20.80
N THR A 168 9.46 -4.71 -20.44
CA THR A 168 10.08 -5.58 -19.43
C THR A 168 10.86 -6.74 -20.01
N GLY A 169 10.53 -7.18 -21.23
CA GLY A 169 11.03 -8.41 -21.83
C GLY A 169 10.30 -9.68 -21.37
N LEU A 170 9.27 -9.53 -20.52
CA LEU A 170 8.37 -10.64 -20.18
C LEU A 170 7.50 -11.02 -21.38
N THR A 171 7.00 -12.24 -21.38
CA THR A 171 6.04 -12.68 -22.40
C THR A 171 4.66 -12.08 -22.12
N GLU A 172 3.98 -11.56 -23.15
CA GLU A 172 2.58 -11.18 -23.04
C GLU A 172 1.75 -12.39 -22.57
N GLY A 173 0.84 -12.15 -21.62
CA GLY A 173 0.02 -13.22 -21.04
C GLY A 173 0.64 -13.90 -19.82
N THR A 174 1.91 -13.64 -19.46
CA THR A 174 2.51 -14.12 -18.20
C THR A 174 1.63 -13.69 -17.03
N LEU A 175 1.33 -14.59 -16.09
CA LEU A 175 0.50 -14.29 -14.92
C LEU A 175 1.17 -13.23 -14.04
N VAL A 176 0.38 -12.28 -13.57
CA VAL A 176 0.80 -11.32 -12.54
C VAL A 176 0.05 -11.65 -11.26
N VAL A 177 0.80 -12.01 -10.22
CA VAL A 177 0.27 -12.39 -8.91
C VAL A 177 0.41 -11.20 -7.95
N VAL A 178 -0.63 -10.92 -7.20
CA VAL A 178 -0.62 -9.87 -6.17
C VAL A 178 0.44 -10.21 -5.14
N GLY A 179 1.39 -9.31 -4.96
CA GLY A 179 2.43 -9.42 -3.93
C GLY A 179 2.00 -8.77 -2.61
N GLY A 180 2.88 -7.97 -2.01
CA GLY A 180 2.58 -7.31 -0.74
C GLY A 180 3.70 -6.39 -0.28
N GLY A 181 3.58 -5.89 0.96
CA GLY A 181 4.58 -5.08 1.62
C GLY A 181 5.88 -5.86 1.85
N ASP A 182 7.01 -5.17 1.75
CA ASP A 182 8.35 -5.75 1.87
C ASP A 182 8.56 -6.56 3.15
N ALA A 183 8.11 -6.03 4.31
CA ALA A 183 8.25 -6.72 5.58
C ALA A 183 7.38 -7.98 5.66
N GLN A 184 6.12 -7.93 5.19
CA GLN A 184 5.21 -9.07 5.22
C GLN A 184 5.67 -10.18 4.27
N LEU A 185 6.12 -9.84 3.07
CA LEU A 185 6.72 -10.82 2.16
C LEU A 185 8.08 -11.31 2.69
N GLY A 186 8.82 -10.47 3.41
CA GLY A 186 10.01 -10.87 4.14
C GLY A 186 9.71 -11.92 5.21
N CYS A 187 8.60 -11.77 5.98
CA CYS A 187 8.14 -12.78 6.93
C CYS A 187 7.86 -14.13 6.23
N ILE A 188 7.14 -14.11 5.11
CA ILE A 188 6.92 -15.32 4.29
C ILE A 188 8.26 -15.93 3.86
N GLY A 189 9.19 -15.10 3.39
CA GLY A 189 10.50 -15.54 2.89
C GLY A 189 11.37 -16.23 3.94
N VAL A 190 11.21 -15.89 5.22
CA VAL A 190 11.93 -16.54 6.34
C VAL A 190 11.08 -17.60 7.07
N GLY A 191 9.87 -17.88 6.59
CA GLY A 191 8.97 -18.88 7.14
C GLY A 191 8.17 -18.43 8.37
N ALA A 192 8.14 -17.13 8.68
CA ALA A 192 7.30 -16.56 9.75
C ALA A 192 5.89 -16.28 9.20
N VAL A 193 5.04 -17.30 9.12
CA VAL A 193 3.73 -17.27 8.48
C VAL A 193 2.56 -17.57 9.41
N ASP A 194 2.82 -18.28 10.50
CA ASP A 194 1.80 -18.66 11.45
C ASP A 194 1.66 -17.66 12.61
N ALA A 195 0.53 -17.69 13.30
CA ALA A 195 0.34 -16.94 14.52
C ALA A 195 1.38 -17.33 15.57
N ASN A 196 1.96 -16.35 16.24
CA ASN A 196 3.08 -16.42 17.18
C ASN A 196 4.47 -16.58 16.54
N ASP A 197 4.57 -16.62 15.22
CA ASP A 197 5.87 -16.47 14.58
C ASP A 197 6.37 -15.04 14.71
N ALA A 198 7.69 -14.89 14.73
CA ALA A 198 8.34 -13.61 14.81
C ALA A 198 9.55 -13.53 13.87
N ALA A 199 9.79 -12.36 13.34
CA ALA A 199 10.96 -12.07 12.52
C ALA A 199 11.59 -10.73 12.91
N ILE A 200 12.90 -10.61 12.73
CA ILE A 200 13.62 -9.36 12.91
C ILE A 200 14.32 -9.03 11.58
N PHE A 201 14.00 -7.86 11.04
CA PHE A 201 14.67 -7.32 9.87
C PHE A 201 15.58 -6.18 10.31
N GLY A 202 16.84 -6.27 9.97
CA GLY A 202 17.86 -5.31 10.40
C GLY A 202 18.65 -4.72 9.21
N GLY A 203 18.87 -3.42 9.27
CA GLY A 203 19.65 -2.63 8.32
C GLY A 203 19.84 -1.24 8.90
N SER A 204 19.62 -0.20 8.11
CA SER A 204 19.54 1.19 8.63
C SER A 204 18.35 1.38 9.57
N PHE A 205 17.33 0.60 9.39
CA PHE A 205 16.16 0.45 10.24
C PHE A 205 16.15 -0.94 10.86
N TRP A 206 15.70 -1.06 12.12
CA TRP A 206 15.43 -2.34 12.77
C TRP A 206 13.94 -2.46 13.00
N GLN A 207 13.38 -3.61 12.60
CA GLN A 207 11.97 -3.88 12.62
C GLN A 207 11.75 -5.26 13.23
N TYR A 208 10.91 -5.35 14.25
CA TYR A 208 10.44 -6.59 14.86
C TYR A 208 9.00 -6.82 14.44
N GLU A 209 8.76 -7.90 13.71
CA GLU A 209 7.43 -8.35 13.30
C GLU A 209 7.02 -9.53 14.16
N TYR A 210 5.77 -9.53 14.59
CA TYR A 210 5.15 -10.62 15.36
C TYR A 210 3.74 -10.87 14.81
N ASN A 211 3.49 -12.09 14.35
CA ASN A 211 2.24 -12.47 13.72
C ASN A 211 1.20 -12.84 14.77
N THR A 212 -0.02 -12.37 14.58
CA THR A 212 -1.18 -12.70 15.41
C THR A 212 -2.32 -13.24 14.54
N ASP A 213 -3.20 -14.05 15.12
CA ASP A 213 -4.41 -14.55 14.47
C ASP A 213 -5.61 -13.60 14.57
N ARG A 214 -5.40 -12.42 15.17
CA ARG A 214 -6.44 -11.43 15.43
C ARG A 214 -5.93 -10.02 15.17
N ALA A 215 -6.83 -9.14 14.72
CA ALA A 215 -6.56 -7.72 14.55
C ALA A 215 -6.65 -6.98 15.90
N ASP A 216 -5.74 -7.32 16.84
CA ASP A 216 -5.68 -6.68 18.15
C ASP A 216 -4.75 -5.46 18.08
N THR A 217 -5.25 -4.28 18.42
CA THR A 217 -4.48 -3.05 18.55
C THR A 217 -4.13 -2.78 20.01
N ASP A 218 -2.97 -2.13 20.26
CA ASP A 218 -2.57 -1.75 21.62
C ASP A 218 -3.33 -0.49 22.07
N PRO A 219 -4.14 -0.54 23.15
CA PRO A 219 -4.89 0.64 23.62
C PRO A 219 -4.01 1.85 23.99
N GLN A 220 -2.69 1.63 24.15
CA GLN A 220 -1.70 2.69 24.40
C GLN A 220 -0.98 3.15 23.14
N CYS A 221 -1.33 2.63 21.95
CA CYS A 221 -0.80 3.01 20.64
C CYS A 221 0.74 2.92 20.54
N ARG A 222 1.36 1.92 21.19
CA ARG A 222 2.84 1.78 21.25
C ARG A 222 3.43 0.99 20.10
N VAL A 223 2.63 0.18 19.42
CA VAL A 223 3.04 -0.67 18.31
C VAL A 223 2.13 -0.46 17.11
N ARG A 224 2.66 -0.56 15.93
CA ARG A 224 1.83 -0.55 14.71
C ARG A 224 1.31 -1.93 14.42
N VAL A 225 0.11 -2.01 13.88
CA VAL A 225 -0.53 -3.26 13.45
C VAL A 225 -0.87 -3.15 11.98
N ASN A 226 -0.55 -4.18 11.20
CA ASN A 226 -0.79 -4.23 9.77
C ASN A 226 -1.42 -5.57 9.41
N CYS A 227 -2.13 -5.63 8.29
CA CYS A 227 -2.50 -6.90 7.71
C CYS A 227 -1.23 -7.67 7.28
N HIS A 228 -1.26 -8.99 7.43
CA HIS A 228 -0.26 -9.87 6.81
C HIS A 228 -0.62 -10.10 5.33
N ALA A 229 0.38 -10.43 4.51
CA ALA A 229 0.23 -10.77 3.09
C ALA A 229 -0.44 -12.13 2.89
#